data_88c52d88505381f8935a6bf15bc9938a
#
_entry.id   88c52d88505381f8935a6bf15bc9938a
#
_cell.length_a   1.000
_cell.length_b   1.000
_cell.length_c   1.000
_cell.angle_alpha   90.00
_cell.angle_beta   90.00
_cell.angle_gamma   90.00
#
_symmetry.space_group_name_H-M   'P 1'
#
loop_
_entity.id
_entity.type
_entity.pdbx_description
1 polymer ?
#
loop_
_entity_poly.entity_id
_entity_poly.type
_entity_poly.pdbx_seq_one_letter_code
_entity_poly.pdbx_strand_id
1 'polypeptide(L)'
;MCMVAWQAVAVEGKGAIGEQPKGVSASTYALDLSGLYREARLEDPRVLAAYARARSASEQQRAALGGLLPQVAANANSSRILRKNEATRDLYNTETYSLSLTQYLYNKPAWERYQKSKSVKDQKGHEAEDTLAEATVDLAKRYFVALAADDELALVQAERRATQKNLDRVSSMFDRQMAKITDKLDMQARVDFLLAQEVEARNQVQVSREALAEIVGRPITEPLSRVRNDVALQAPTRPLQNWVTQAVETNPLLKSYQSGAEAANAAVREGKGEHYPQLALSLSAQQNDQGYDNTQAPRSDSYVASLGVKIPIYSGGSTSARVRGLYDDQLAAEEQLEGARRQVVKETTTAYLTAQAAVEKIRANRNALSSAQQSSIAAQKAFTFGVVNAVDVLTAVQNEFKARRDLLKTQYDFITNLFLLNRWAGELTQESVDNVNVWLSPVPETSLPGGEVARVDARS
;
A
#
# COMPACT_ATOMS: atom_id res chain seq x y z
N MET A 1 -8.41 22.22 55.23
CA MET A 1 -8.61 20.79 55.43
C MET A 1 -9.80 20.39 54.60
N CYS A 2 -9.58 20.04 53.40
CA CYS A 2 -10.56 19.35 52.54
C CYS A 2 -9.75 18.48 51.56
N MET A 3 -9.68 17.19 51.94
CA MET A 3 -9.16 16.12 51.11
C MET A 3 -10.16 15.91 49.97
N VAL A 4 -9.76 16.17 48.73
CA VAL A 4 -10.44 15.67 47.55
C VAL A 4 -9.77 14.36 47.18
N ALA A 5 -10.50 13.27 47.42
CA ALA A 5 -10.07 11.92 47.07
C ALA A 5 -10.08 11.76 45.54
N TRP A 6 -8.93 11.45 44.97
CA TRP A 6 -8.81 10.91 43.64
C TRP A 6 -9.29 9.44 43.67
N GLN A 7 -10.47 9.18 43.13
CA GLN A 7 -10.88 7.81 42.80
C GLN A 7 -10.19 7.40 41.50
N ALA A 8 -9.20 6.54 41.63
CA ALA A 8 -8.67 5.75 40.54
C ALA A 8 -9.75 4.77 40.05
N VAL A 9 -10.25 4.95 38.84
CA VAL A 9 -11.10 3.95 38.20
C VAL A 9 -10.18 2.80 37.78
N ALA A 10 -10.13 1.74 38.61
CA ALA A 10 -9.57 0.48 38.20
C ALA A 10 -10.53 -0.18 37.21
N VAL A 11 -10.09 -0.28 35.93
CA VAL A 11 -10.75 -1.15 34.97
C VAL A 11 -10.39 -2.58 35.29
N GLU A 12 -11.28 -3.30 35.99
CA GLU A 12 -11.23 -4.74 36.12
C GLU A 12 -11.37 -5.41 34.75
N GLY A 13 -10.24 -5.79 34.17
CA GLY A 13 -10.19 -6.74 33.08
C GLY A 13 -10.55 -8.14 33.57
N LYS A 14 -11.81 -8.53 33.50
CA LYS A 14 -12.21 -9.95 33.60
C LYS A 14 -11.60 -10.69 32.40
N GLY A 15 -10.57 -11.51 32.70
CA GLY A 15 -10.08 -12.54 31.81
C GLY A 15 -11.17 -13.58 31.53
N ALA A 16 -11.81 -13.47 30.39
CA ALA A 16 -12.50 -14.59 29.79
C ALA A 16 -11.44 -15.42 29.05
N ILE A 17 -11.10 -16.56 29.63
CA ILE A 17 -10.42 -17.65 28.93
C ILE A 17 -11.44 -18.14 27.91
N GLY A 18 -11.41 -17.51 26.71
CA GLY A 18 -12.23 -17.88 25.57
C GLY A 18 -11.70 -19.17 24.96
N GLU A 19 -12.59 -20.11 24.81
CA GLU A 19 -12.45 -21.37 24.08
C GLU A 19 -11.66 -21.17 22.78
N GLN A 20 -10.65 -22.02 22.60
CA GLN A 20 -10.01 -22.19 21.28
C GLN A 20 -11.11 -22.53 20.28
N PRO A 21 -11.20 -21.84 19.14
CA PRO A 21 -12.10 -22.26 18.08
C PRO A 21 -11.62 -23.65 17.62
N LYS A 22 -12.51 -24.63 17.83
CA LYS A 22 -12.40 -25.98 17.29
C LYS A 22 -11.98 -25.89 15.83
N GLY A 23 -10.97 -26.69 15.46
CA GLY A 23 -10.39 -26.75 14.15
C GLY A 23 -11.44 -26.64 13.03
N VAL A 24 -11.39 -25.53 12.33
CA VAL A 24 -12.03 -25.42 11.03
C VAL A 24 -11.28 -26.39 10.15
N SER A 25 -11.97 -27.45 9.75
CA SER A 25 -11.51 -28.34 8.70
C SER A 25 -10.95 -27.48 7.59
N ALA A 26 -9.69 -27.69 7.23
CA ALA A 26 -9.08 -27.05 6.05
C ALA A 26 -9.92 -27.48 4.85
N SER A 27 -10.94 -26.70 4.54
CA SER A 27 -11.68 -26.84 3.31
C SER A 27 -10.69 -26.47 2.21
N THR A 28 -10.44 -27.39 1.30
CA THR A 28 -9.54 -27.29 0.16
C THR A 28 -10.10 -26.28 -0.87
N TYR A 29 -10.43 -25.08 -0.43
CA TYR A 29 -10.81 -23.98 -1.32
C TYR A 29 -9.55 -23.27 -1.78
N ALA A 30 -9.37 -23.21 -3.09
CA ALA A 30 -8.32 -22.40 -3.68
C ALA A 30 -8.50 -20.94 -3.24
N LEU A 31 -7.40 -20.29 -2.85
CA LEU A 31 -7.41 -18.88 -2.47
C LEU A 31 -7.68 -18.01 -3.69
N ASP A 32 -8.66 -17.16 -3.55
CA ASP A 32 -9.01 -16.16 -4.55
C ASP A 32 -8.41 -14.78 -4.21
N LEU A 33 -8.29 -13.92 -5.21
CA LEU A 33 -7.71 -12.59 -5.07
C LEU A 33 -8.55 -11.71 -4.12
N SER A 34 -9.87 -11.83 -4.16
CA SER A 34 -10.78 -11.04 -3.32
C SER A 34 -10.65 -11.40 -1.83
N GLY A 35 -10.46 -12.69 -1.52
CA GLY A 35 -10.19 -13.15 -0.16
C GLY A 35 -8.89 -12.59 0.39
N LEU A 36 -7.80 -12.71 -0.39
CA LEU A 36 -6.50 -12.17 -0.03
C LEU A 36 -6.49 -10.62 0.09
N TYR A 37 -7.25 -9.93 -0.75
CA TYR A 37 -7.41 -8.48 -0.64
C TYR A 37 -8.04 -8.08 0.70
N ARG A 38 -9.06 -8.81 1.16
CA ARG A 38 -9.69 -8.53 2.47
C ARG A 38 -8.74 -8.78 3.64
N GLU A 39 -7.95 -9.85 3.57
CA GLU A 39 -6.91 -10.13 4.56
C GLU A 39 -5.81 -9.03 4.53
N ALA A 40 -5.23 -8.75 3.37
CA ALA A 40 -4.17 -7.76 3.20
C ALA A 40 -4.59 -6.35 3.65
N ARG A 41 -5.83 -5.95 3.40
CA ARG A 41 -6.35 -4.65 3.86
C ARG A 41 -6.31 -4.49 5.39
N LEU A 42 -6.43 -5.60 6.13
CA LEU A 42 -6.44 -5.60 7.60
C LEU A 42 -5.06 -5.83 8.20
N GLU A 43 -4.14 -6.43 7.47
CA GLU A 43 -2.85 -6.91 8.00
C GLU A 43 -1.63 -6.20 7.38
N ASP A 44 -1.75 -5.57 6.19
CA ASP A 44 -0.60 -4.90 5.55
C ASP A 44 -0.10 -3.73 6.42
N PRO A 45 1.14 -3.81 6.96
CA PRO A 45 1.69 -2.78 7.83
C PRO A 45 1.78 -1.41 7.18
N ARG A 46 1.94 -1.32 5.85
CA ARG A 46 2.01 -0.06 5.10
C ARG A 46 0.67 0.66 5.16
N VAL A 47 -0.41 -0.08 4.93
CA VAL A 47 -1.80 0.42 4.98
C VAL A 47 -2.17 0.84 6.40
N LEU A 48 -1.88 -0.01 7.38
CA LEU A 48 -2.13 0.29 8.80
C LEU A 48 -1.37 1.53 9.27
N ALA A 49 -0.10 1.67 8.88
CA ALA A 49 0.71 2.85 9.19
C ALA A 49 0.17 4.13 8.53
N ALA A 50 -0.30 4.07 7.28
CA ALA A 50 -0.88 5.21 6.58
C ALA A 50 -2.17 5.68 7.26
N TYR A 51 -3.08 4.76 7.61
CA TYR A 51 -4.28 5.11 8.37
C TYR A 51 -3.97 5.62 9.78
N ALA A 52 -2.94 5.09 10.45
CA ALA A 52 -2.50 5.62 11.75
C ALA A 52 -2.01 7.07 11.62
N ARG A 53 -1.25 7.41 10.56
CA ARG A 53 -0.83 8.79 10.27
C ARG A 53 -2.02 9.71 9.97
N ALA A 54 -3.02 9.24 9.22
CA ALA A 54 -4.24 10.00 8.95
C ALA A 54 -5.03 10.28 10.25
N ARG A 55 -5.15 9.28 11.16
CA ARG A 55 -5.75 9.48 12.49
C ARG A 55 -4.93 10.47 13.33
N SER A 56 -3.60 10.37 13.33
CA SER A 56 -2.72 11.31 14.02
C SER A 56 -2.93 12.75 13.51
N ALA A 57 -3.04 12.96 12.21
CA ALA A 57 -3.32 14.28 11.63
C ALA A 57 -4.72 14.80 12.05
N SER A 58 -5.71 13.92 12.19
CA SER A 58 -7.03 14.28 12.74
C SER A 58 -6.93 14.78 14.18
N GLU A 59 -6.12 14.13 15.03
CA GLU A 59 -5.91 14.61 16.41
C GLU A 59 -5.08 15.89 16.45
N GLN A 60 -4.12 16.09 15.55
CA GLN A 60 -3.39 17.35 15.40
C GLN A 60 -4.32 18.51 15.01
N GLN A 61 -5.32 18.25 14.15
CA GLN A 61 -6.36 19.25 13.84
C GLN A 61 -7.17 19.59 15.10
N ARG A 62 -7.56 18.60 15.91
CA ARG A 62 -8.27 18.84 17.19
C ARG A 62 -7.40 19.63 18.17
N ALA A 63 -6.10 19.33 18.24
CA ALA A 63 -5.15 20.07 19.07
C ALA A 63 -5.03 21.52 18.60
N ALA A 64 -4.98 21.77 17.29
CA ALA A 64 -4.97 23.15 16.74
C ALA A 64 -6.28 23.90 17.04
N LEU A 65 -7.44 23.23 16.97
CA LEU A 65 -8.73 23.79 17.40
C LEU A 65 -8.71 24.10 18.90
N GLY A 66 -8.13 23.20 19.72
CA GLY A 66 -7.95 23.41 21.15
C GLY A 66 -7.25 24.71 21.48
N GLY A 67 -6.27 25.14 20.67
CA GLY A 67 -5.60 26.44 20.83
C GLY A 67 -6.50 27.67 20.65
N LEU A 68 -7.70 27.50 20.08
CA LEU A 68 -8.72 28.55 19.95
C LEU A 68 -9.74 28.52 21.10
N LEU A 69 -9.76 27.49 21.91
CA LEU A 69 -10.68 27.31 23.02
C LEU A 69 -10.09 27.86 24.35
N PRO A 70 -10.90 28.05 25.39
CA PRO A 70 -10.40 28.50 26.70
C PRO A 70 -9.37 27.53 27.25
N GLN A 71 -8.21 28.07 27.66
CA GLN A 71 -7.13 27.36 28.32
C GLN A 71 -7.20 27.59 29.82
N VAL A 72 -7.35 26.53 30.60
CA VAL A 72 -7.36 26.60 32.06
C VAL A 72 -6.09 25.94 32.59
N ALA A 73 -5.35 26.64 33.44
CA ALA A 73 -4.15 26.13 34.07
C ALA A 73 -4.18 26.39 35.58
N ALA A 74 -3.76 25.44 36.38
CA ALA A 74 -3.54 25.57 37.80
C ALA A 74 -2.05 25.41 38.09
N ASN A 75 -1.50 26.34 38.88
CA ASN A 75 -0.11 26.29 39.29
C ASN A 75 -0.03 26.36 40.85
N ALA A 76 0.85 25.55 41.41
CA ALA A 76 1.20 25.59 42.83
C ALA A 76 2.73 25.72 42.91
N ASN A 77 3.20 26.71 43.63
CA ASN A 77 4.62 26.98 43.84
C ASN A 77 4.89 27.18 45.31
N SER A 78 5.86 26.44 45.87
CA SER A 78 6.39 26.64 47.22
C SER A 78 7.87 26.95 47.11
N SER A 79 8.27 28.04 47.65
CA SER A 79 9.66 28.53 47.60
C SER A 79 10.15 28.95 48.98
N ARG A 80 11.42 28.67 49.26
CA ARG A 80 12.12 29.22 50.44
C ARG A 80 13.13 30.25 49.98
N ILE A 81 12.92 31.49 50.41
CA ILE A 81 13.66 32.64 49.95
C ILE A 81 14.56 33.16 51.08
N LEU A 82 15.85 33.31 50.83
CA LEU A 82 16.79 34.02 51.66
C LEU A 82 17.09 35.36 51.01
N ARG A 83 16.55 36.43 51.58
CA ARG A 83 16.86 37.82 51.18
C ARG A 83 17.94 38.38 52.08
N LYS A 84 19.04 38.81 51.52
CA LYS A 84 20.10 39.57 52.19
C LYS A 84 20.21 40.95 51.57
N ASN A 85 20.09 41.98 52.35
CA ASN A 85 20.49 43.35 52.04
C ASN A 85 21.43 43.91 53.13
N GLU A 86 21.89 45.14 53.05
CA GLU A 86 22.86 45.72 54.00
C GLU A 86 22.34 45.80 55.44
N ALA A 87 21.00 45.80 55.64
CA ALA A 87 20.39 46.00 56.93
C ALA A 87 19.69 44.73 57.48
N THR A 88 19.27 43.76 56.61
CA THR A 88 18.44 42.67 57.04
C THR A 88 18.83 41.35 56.33
N ARG A 89 18.61 40.27 57.05
CA ARG A 89 18.71 38.89 56.52
C ARG A 89 17.42 38.17 56.84
N ASP A 90 16.51 38.11 55.86
CA ASP A 90 15.20 37.48 56.03
C ASP A 90 15.17 36.11 55.34
N LEU A 91 14.70 35.12 56.09
CA LEU A 91 14.42 33.77 55.56
C LEU A 91 12.91 33.53 55.69
N TYR A 92 12.26 33.26 54.56
CA TYR A 92 10.82 33.02 54.59
C TYR A 92 10.40 32.02 53.54
N ASN A 93 9.28 31.34 53.77
CA ASN A 93 8.62 30.49 52.82
C ASN A 93 7.54 31.28 52.08
N THR A 94 7.40 31.05 50.80
CA THR A 94 6.31 31.60 49.98
C THR A 94 5.57 30.48 49.32
N GLU A 95 4.28 30.44 49.51
CA GLU A 95 3.38 29.49 48.84
C GLU A 95 2.42 30.29 47.96
N THR A 96 2.37 29.89 46.68
CA THR A 96 1.51 30.58 45.72
C THR A 96 0.68 29.50 44.99
N TYR A 97 -0.62 29.64 45.07
CA TYR A 97 -1.58 28.85 44.33
C TYR A 97 -2.29 29.76 43.34
N SER A 98 -2.31 29.38 42.07
CA SER A 98 -3.00 30.16 41.05
C SER A 98 -3.82 29.27 40.11
N LEU A 99 -4.99 29.77 39.77
CA LEU A 99 -5.86 29.23 38.72
C LEU A 99 -6.01 30.33 37.66
N SER A 100 -5.71 30.00 36.42
CA SER A 100 -5.81 30.97 35.32
C SER A 100 -6.64 30.37 34.17
N LEU A 101 -7.46 31.21 33.57
CA LEU A 101 -8.17 30.92 32.33
C LEU A 101 -7.76 31.97 31.31
N THR A 102 -7.30 31.53 30.15
CA THR A 102 -6.95 32.40 29.02
C THR A 102 -7.79 31.98 27.79
N GLN A 103 -8.48 32.96 27.21
CA GLN A 103 -9.26 32.79 25.99
C GLN A 103 -8.84 33.84 24.97
N TYR A 104 -8.34 33.38 23.82
CA TYR A 104 -8.13 34.25 22.68
C TYR A 104 -9.48 34.60 22.03
N LEU A 105 -9.83 35.89 22.01
CA LEU A 105 -11.01 36.39 21.32
C LEU A 105 -10.72 36.70 19.84
N TYR A 106 -9.47 37.09 19.56
CA TYR A 106 -8.96 37.27 18.21
C TYR A 106 -7.48 36.87 18.15
N ASN A 107 -7.16 35.86 17.37
CA ASN A 107 -5.80 35.40 17.14
C ASN A 107 -5.70 34.83 15.70
N LYS A 108 -5.32 35.68 14.74
CA LYS A 108 -5.24 35.32 13.32
C LYS A 108 -4.26 34.18 13.05
N PRO A 109 -3.04 34.15 13.62
CA PRO A 109 -2.11 33.02 13.50
C PRO A 109 -2.72 31.69 13.96
N ALA A 110 -3.39 31.65 15.12
CA ALA A 110 -4.01 30.43 15.63
C ALA A 110 -5.15 29.93 14.74
N TRP A 111 -5.94 30.86 14.20
CA TRP A 111 -7.01 30.53 13.24
C TRP A 111 -6.45 29.92 11.95
N GLU A 112 -5.43 30.54 11.35
CA GLU A 112 -4.82 30.01 10.11
C GLU A 112 -4.05 28.70 10.36
N ARG A 113 -3.47 28.51 11.54
CA ARG A 113 -2.89 27.22 11.97
C ARG A 113 -3.94 26.13 12.01
N TYR A 114 -5.14 26.42 12.51
CA TYR A 114 -6.26 25.48 12.45
C TYR A 114 -6.66 25.17 11.00
N GLN A 115 -6.77 26.16 10.11
CA GLN A 115 -7.06 25.94 8.69
C GLN A 115 -5.97 25.09 8.01
N LYS A 116 -4.71 25.39 8.27
CA LYS A 116 -3.58 24.57 7.80
C LYS A 116 -3.68 23.12 8.27
N SER A 117 -3.97 22.90 9.55
CA SER A 117 -4.09 21.56 10.10
C SER A 117 -5.26 20.77 9.50
N LYS A 118 -6.33 21.46 9.06
CA LYS A 118 -7.42 20.87 8.30
C LYS A 118 -6.93 20.35 6.94
N SER A 119 -6.24 21.17 6.17
CA SER A 119 -5.68 20.77 4.87
C SER A 119 -4.63 19.65 5.01
N VAL A 120 -3.79 19.69 6.07
CA VAL A 120 -2.84 18.59 6.37
C VAL A 120 -3.56 17.29 6.71
N LYS A 121 -4.67 17.34 7.47
CA LYS A 121 -5.49 16.15 7.75
C LYS A 121 -6.06 15.56 6.46
N ASP A 122 -6.61 16.41 5.57
CA ASP A 122 -7.17 15.97 4.30
C ASP A 122 -6.07 15.38 3.39
N GLN A 123 -4.89 16.00 3.36
CA GLN A 123 -3.69 15.48 2.71
C GLN A 123 -3.36 14.06 3.19
N LYS A 124 -3.27 13.85 4.51
CA LYS A 124 -2.94 12.54 5.08
C LYS A 124 -4.03 11.50 4.87
N GLY A 125 -5.29 11.93 4.77
CA GLY A 125 -6.40 11.08 4.37
C GLY A 125 -6.22 10.55 2.94
N HIS A 126 -5.95 11.43 1.98
CA HIS A 126 -5.72 11.04 0.59
C HIS A 126 -4.42 10.25 0.38
N GLU A 127 -3.35 10.54 1.15
CA GLU A 127 -2.14 9.70 1.17
C GLU A 127 -2.45 8.26 1.62
N ALA A 128 -3.34 8.08 2.60
CA ALA A 128 -3.73 6.76 3.06
C ALA A 128 -4.57 6.00 2.01
N GLU A 129 -5.45 6.70 1.28
CA GLU A 129 -6.19 6.14 0.15
C GLU A 129 -5.26 5.71 -1.00
N ASP A 130 -4.26 6.53 -1.36
CA ASP A 130 -3.26 6.17 -2.38
C ASP A 130 -2.41 4.98 -1.95
N THR A 131 -2.00 4.93 -0.67
CA THR A 131 -1.25 3.81 -0.11
C THR A 131 -2.07 2.50 -0.17
N LEU A 132 -3.37 2.56 0.11
CA LEU A 132 -4.25 1.40 -0.03
C LEU A 132 -4.35 0.95 -1.49
N ALA A 133 -4.51 1.89 -2.42
CA ALA A 133 -4.56 1.58 -3.85
C ALA A 133 -3.22 0.98 -4.35
N GLU A 134 -2.09 1.50 -3.87
CA GLU A 134 -0.77 0.96 -4.17
C GLU A 134 -0.59 -0.47 -3.63
N ALA A 135 -0.95 -0.70 -2.37
CA ALA A 135 -0.90 -2.01 -1.74
C ALA A 135 -1.80 -3.02 -2.48
N THR A 136 -2.96 -2.58 -2.98
CA THR A 136 -3.87 -3.42 -3.77
C THR A 136 -3.24 -3.84 -5.10
N VAL A 137 -2.57 -2.93 -5.81
CA VAL A 137 -1.85 -3.26 -7.05
C VAL A 137 -0.68 -4.21 -6.75
N ASP A 138 0.07 -3.96 -5.67
CA ASP A 138 1.19 -4.80 -5.28
C ASP A 138 0.73 -6.22 -4.91
N LEU A 139 -0.38 -6.35 -4.17
CA LEU A 139 -1.01 -7.64 -3.89
C LEU A 139 -1.39 -8.39 -5.17
N ALA A 140 -2.09 -7.71 -6.09
CA ALA A 140 -2.47 -8.31 -7.37
C ALA A 140 -1.24 -8.75 -8.17
N LYS A 141 -0.21 -7.91 -8.24
CA LYS A 141 1.06 -8.24 -8.90
C LYS A 141 1.72 -9.47 -8.29
N ARG A 142 1.83 -9.54 -6.96
CA ARG A 142 2.44 -10.69 -6.28
C ARG A 142 1.59 -11.95 -6.41
N TYR A 143 0.26 -11.82 -6.42
CA TYR A 143 -0.64 -12.94 -6.69
C TYR A 143 -0.39 -13.55 -8.08
N PHE A 144 -0.34 -12.73 -9.12
CA PHE A 144 -0.11 -13.20 -10.48
C PHE A 144 1.34 -13.67 -10.71
N VAL A 145 2.32 -13.12 -9.98
CA VAL A 145 3.70 -13.64 -9.98
C VAL A 145 3.76 -15.04 -9.34
N ALA A 146 3.06 -15.26 -8.22
CA ALA A 146 3.01 -16.55 -7.58
C ALA A 146 2.27 -17.59 -8.47
N LEU A 147 1.18 -17.17 -9.10
CA LEU A 147 0.45 -18.01 -10.05
C LEU A 147 1.29 -18.36 -11.29
N ALA A 148 2.05 -17.39 -11.83
CA ALA A 148 2.98 -17.62 -12.93
C ALA A 148 4.11 -18.60 -12.55
N ALA A 149 4.59 -18.54 -11.30
CA ALA A 149 5.58 -19.50 -10.81
C ALA A 149 5.02 -20.92 -10.69
N ASP A 150 3.78 -21.08 -10.20
CA ASP A 150 3.08 -22.37 -10.15
C ASP A 150 2.88 -22.93 -11.57
N ASP A 151 2.49 -22.10 -12.53
CA ASP A 151 2.31 -22.51 -13.93
C ASP A 151 3.65 -22.86 -14.61
N GLU A 152 4.72 -22.10 -14.36
CA GLU A 152 6.04 -22.40 -14.89
C GLU A 152 6.55 -23.76 -14.39
N LEU A 153 6.41 -24.05 -13.09
CA LEU A 153 6.77 -25.35 -12.56
C LEU A 153 5.99 -26.47 -13.25
N ALA A 154 4.67 -26.30 -13.43
CA ALA A 154 3.83 -27.28 -14.11
C ALA A 154 4.25 -27.48 -15.57
N LEU A 155 4.60 -26.40 -16.29
CA LEU A 155 5.07 -26.44 -17.67
C LEU A 155 6.44 -27.10 -17.81
N VAL A 156 7.40 -26.76 -16.94
CA VAL A 156 8.74 -27.39 -16.94
C VAL A 156 8.61 -28.90 -16.68
N GLN A 157 7.78 -29.30 -15.72
CA GLN A 157 7.51 -30.72 -15.47
C GLN A 157 6.86 -31.43 -16.66
N ALA A 158 5.93 -30.76 -17.34
CA ALA A 158 5.28 -31.31 -18.53
C ALA A 158 6.28 -31.42 -19.69
N GLU A 159 7.11 -30.41 -19.94
CA GLU A 159 8.19 -30.41 -20.92
C GLU A 159 9.18 -31.55 -20.65
N ARG A 160 9.64 -31.70 -19.40
CA ARG A 160 10.52 -32.78 -18.99
C ARG A 160 9.94 -34.14 -19.24
N ARG A 161 8.65 -34.37 -18.88
CA ARG A 161 7.95 -35.64 -19.17
C ARG A 161 7.82 -35.91 -20.66
N ALA A 162 7.55 -34.88 -21.48
CA ALA A 162 7.47 -35.03 -22.92
C ALA A 162 8.86 -35.34 -23.53
N THR A 163 9.89 -34.66 -23.10
CA THR A 163 11.29 -34.87 -23.55
C THR A 163 11.79 -36.25 -23.10
N GLN A 164 11.48 -36.70 -21.87
CA GLN A 164 11.82 -38.02 -21.39
C GLN A 164 11.22 -39.14 -22.27
N LYS A 165 9.93 -39.03 -22.64
CA LYS A 165 9.28 -39.99 -23.55
C LYS A 165 9.98 -40.01 -24.92
N ASN A 166 10.44 -38.88 -25.42
CA ASN A 166 11.19 -38.85 -26.67
C ASN A 166 12.59 -39.46 -26.48
N LEU A 167 13.28 -39.24 -25.37
CA LEU A 167 14.56 -39.89 -25.03
C LEU A 167 14.41 -41.42 -24.99
N ASP A 168 13.36 -41.92 -24.31
CA ASP A 168 13.08 -43.37 -24.22
C ASP A 168 12.88 -43.97 -25.60
N ARG A 169 12.17 -43.26 -26.49
CA ARG A 169 11.97 -43.67 -27.89
C ARG A 169 13.29 -43.68 -28.67
N VAL A 170 14.07 -42.60 -28.64
CA VAL A 170 15.35 -42.52 -29.32
C VAL A 170 16.32 -43.57 -28.81
N SER A 171 16.36 -43.80 -27.49
CA SER A 171 17.17 -44.86 -26.88
C SER A 171 16.82 -46.25 -27.43
N SER A 172 15.52 -46.57 -27.52
CA SER A 172 15.05 -47.84 -28.12
C SER A 172 15.38 -47.97 -29.61
N MET A 173 15.39 -46.86 -30.36
CA MET A 173 15.81 -46.84 -31.76
C MET A 173 17.34 -47.00 -31.88
N PHE A 174 18.12 -46.37 -30.98
CA PHE A 174 19.57 -46.52 -30.94
C PHE A 174 19.97 -47.99 -30.66
N ASP A 175 19.34 -48.64 -29.69
CA ASP A 175 19.60 -50.04 -29.34
C ASP A 175 19.31 -50.98 -30.53
N ARG A 176 18.42 -50.56 -31.46
CA ARG A 176 18.11 -51.27 -32.71
C ARG A 176 18.95 -50.77 -33.91
N GLN A 177 19.96 -49.92 -33.66
CA GLN A 177 20.82 -49.30 -34.68
C GLN A 177 20.08 -48.41 -35.70
N MET A 178 18.91 -47.87 -35.29
CA MET A 178 18.05 -47.00 -36.12
C MET A 178 18.19 -45.52 -35.80
N ALA A 179 18.96 -45.15 -34.78
CA ALA A 179 19.22 -43.76 -34.38
C ALA A 179 20.73 -43.56 -34.09
N LYS A 180 21.19 -42.30 -34.16
CA LYS A 180 22.57 -41.94 -33.85
C LYS A 180 22.77 -41.76 -32.33
N ILE A 181 24.01 -42.02 -31.87
CA ILE A 181 24.38 -41.81 -30.47
C ILE A 181 24.26 -40.31 -30.10
N THR A 182 24.51 -39.37 -31.03
CA THR A 182 24.34 -37.94 -30.86
C THR A 182 22.90 -37.58 -30.52
N ASP A 183 21.92 -38.18 -31.22
CA ASP A 183 20.49 -37.91 -30.98
C ASP A 183 20.07 -38.31 -29.55
N LYS A 184 20.60 -39.45 -29.06
CA LYS A 184 20.40 -39.91 -27.69
C LYS A 184 21.02 -38.98 -26.67
N LEU A 185 22.28 -38.55 -26.89
CA LEU A 185 23.01 -37.68 -26.00
C LEU A 185 22.37 -36.26 -25.94
N ASP A 186 21.90 -35.73 -27.08
CA ASP A 186 21.20 -34.41 -27.12
C ASP A 186 19.89 -34.47 -26.34
N MET A 187 19.11 -35.52 -26.44
CA MET A 187 17.89 -35.70 -25.66
C MET A 187 18.19 -35.88 -24.17
N GLN A 188 19.24 -36.64 -23.81
CA GLN A 188 19.68 -36.80 -22.42
C GLN A 188 20.09 -35.45 -21.82
N ALA A 189 20.94 -34.71 -22.52
CA ALA A 189 21.38 -33.39 -22.07
C ALA A 189 20.19 -32.43 -21.83
N ARG A 190 19.17 -32.49 -22.69
CA ARG A 190 17.96 -31.68 -22.50
C ARG A 190 17.15 -32.09 -21.28
N VAL A 191 16.98 -33.41 -21.02
CA VAL A 191 16.30 -33.91 -19.82
C VAL A 191 17.02 -33.44 -18.56
N ASP A 192 18.36 -33.53 -18.53
CA ASP A 192 19.16 -33.10 -17.39
C ASP A 192 19.08 -31.58 -17.17
N PHE A 193 19.08 -30.80 -18.25
CA PHE A 193 18.84 -29.35 -18.20
C PHE A 193 17.44 -29.01 -17.64
N LEU A 194 16.40 -29.72 -18.08
CA LEU A 194 15.04 -29.52 -17.59
C LEU A 194 14.87 -29.90 -16.11
N LEU A 195 15.65 -30.89 -15.63
CA LEU A 195 15.69 -31.25 -14.22
C LEU A 195 16.25 -30.08 -13.37
N ALA A 196 17.33 -29.44 -13.84
CA ALA A 196 17.88 -28.25 -13.18
C ALA A 196 16.86 -27.10 -13.18
N GLN A 197 16.18 -26.84 -14.32
CA GLN A 197 15.11 -25.84 -14.39
C GLN A 197 13.91 -26.16 -13.46
N GLU A 198 13.57 -27.44 -13.29
CA GLU A 198 12.51 -27.83 -12.36
C GLU A 198 12.85 -27.48 -10.90
N VAL A 199 14.13 -27.65 -10.51
CA VAL A 199 14.60 -27.26 -9.17
C VAL A 199 14.48 -25.76 -8.98
N GLU A 200 14.89 -24.97 -9.98
CA GLU A 200 14.81 -23.51 -9.95
C GLU A 200 13.34 -23.04 -9.91
N ALA A 201 12.47 -23.61 -10.76
CA ALA A 201 11.03 -23.28 -10.78
C ALA A 201 10.35 -23.62 -9.45
N ARG A 202 10.71 -24.75 -8.81
CA ARG A 202 10.21 -25.13 -7.48
C ARG A 202 10.64 -24.11 -6.41
N ASN A 203 11.86 -23.66 -6.44
CA ASN A 203 12.34 -22.61 -5.53
C ASN A 203 11.58 -21.29 -5.79
N GLN A 204 11.35 -20.92 -7.05
CA GLN A 204 10.62 -19.69 -7.40
C GLN A 204 9.18 -19.70 -6.90
N VAL A 205 8.50 -20.86 -6.88
CA VAL A 205 7.19 -21.02 -6.26
C VAL A 205 7.24 -20.66 -4.78
N GLN A 206 8.22 -21.16 -4.04
CA GLN A 206 8.35 -20.85 -2.61
C GLN A 206 8.64 -19.37 -2.38
N VAL A 207 9.61 -18.79 -3.11
CA VAL A 207 9.97 -17.37 -2.99
C VAL A 207 8.77 -16.46 -3.30
N SER A 208 8.00 -16.75 -4.33
CA SER A 208 6.84 -15.95 -4.69
C SER A 208 5.69 -16.07 -3.68
N ARG A 209 5.50 -17.23 -3.06
CA ARG A 209 4.53 -17.43 -1.98
C ARG A 209 4.93 -16.71 -0.70
N GLU A 210 6.21 -16.68 -0.34
CA GLU A 210 6.73 -15.88 0.77
C GLU A 210 6.53 -14.38 0.52
N ALA A 211 6.77 -13.91 -0.72
CA ALA A 211 6.49 -12.53 -1.09
C ALA A 211 5.00 -12.17 -0.98
N LEU A 212 4.10 -13.10 -1.23
CA LEU A 212 2.66 -12.90 -1.02
C LEU A 212 2.30 -12.94 0.47
N ALA A 213 2.90 -13.86 1.23
CA ALA A 213 2.72 -14.00 2.67
C ALA A 213 3.12 -12.73 3.46
N GLU A 214 4.14 -12.00 2.98
CA GLU A 214 4.56 -10.71 3.56
C GLU A 214 3.43 -9.69 3.63
N ILE A 215 2.58 -9.61 2.58
CA ILE A 215 1.47 -8.66 2.54
C ILE A 215 0.26 -9.16 3.35
N VAL A 216 0.01 -10.46 3.28
CA VAL A 216 -1.17 -11.08 3.91
C VAL A 216 -0.96 -11.34 5.41
N GLY A 217 0.31 -11.37 5.86
CA GLY A 217 0.66 -11.58 7.27
C GLY A 217 0.62 -13.06 7.72
N ARG A 218 0.40 -14.02 6.80
CA ARG A 218 0.41 -15.45 7.10
C ARG A 218 1.02 -16.28 5.96
N PRO A 219 1.55 -17.48 6.25
CA PRO A 219 2.01 -18.39 5.20
C PRO A 219 0.89 -18.76 4.22
N ILE A 220 1.20 -18.81 2.94
CA ILE A 220 0.28 -19.20 1.86
C ILE A 220 0.63 -20.61 1.42
N THR A 221 -0.14 -21.59 1.91
CA THR A 221 0.03 -23.01 1.58
C THR A 221 -1.04 -23.54 0.64
N GLU A 222 -2.17 -22.85 0.57
CA GLU A 222 -3.32 -23.20 -0.24
C GLU A 222 -3.03 -22.98 -1.74
N PRO A 223 -3.66 -23.74 -2.64
CA PRO A 223 -3.57 -23.50 -4.06
C PRO A 223 -4.22 -22.15 -4.43
N LEU A 224 -3.61 -21.43 -5.40
CA LEU A 224 -4.16 -20.18 -5.91
C LEU A 224 -5.17 -20.46 -7.02
N SER A 225 -6.26 -19.67 -7.06
CA SER A 225 -7.25 -19.74 -8.15
C SER A 225 -6.63 -19.26 -9.46
N ARG A 226 -6.86 -20.00 -10.55
CA ARG A 226 -6.28 -19.75 -11.87
C ARG A 226 -7.22 -18.96 -12.77
N VAL A 227 -6.65 -18.22 -13.72
CA VAL A 227 -7.43 -17.56 -14.77
C VAL A 227 -8.09 -18.63 -15.67
N ARG A 228 -9.39 -18.51 -15.85
CA ARG A 228 -10.16 -19.43 -16.70
C ARG A 228 -9.78 -19.25 -18.17
N ASN A 229 -9.70 -20.35 -18.91
CA ASN A 229 -9.32 -20.35 -20.32
C ASN A 229 -10.36 -19.70 -21.25
N ASP A 230 -11.64 -19.67 -20.84
CA ASP A 230 -12.78 -19.15 -21.59
C ASP A 230 -12.97 -17.63 -21.46
N VAL A 231 -12.17 -16.97 -20.61
CA VAL A 231 -12.29 -15.52 -20.41
C VAL A 231 -11.80 -14.75 -21.63
N ALA A 232 -12.70 -13.97 -22.20
CA ALA A 232 -12.37 -13.01 -23.25
C ALA A 232 -11.77 -11.75 -22.63
N LEU A 233 -10.44 -11.68 -22.55
CA LEU A 233 -9.74 -10.48 -22.10
C LEU A 233 -9.90 -9.39 -23.17
N GLN A 234 -10.58 -8.30 -22.85
CA GLN A 234 -10.93 -7.21 -23.78
C GLN A 234 -10.23 -5.90 -23.39
N ALA A 235 -9.89 -5.13 -24.39
CA ALA A 235 -9.31 -3.78 -24.17
C ALA A 235 -10.30 -2.87 -23.43
N PRO A 236 -9.80 -1.88 -22.68
CA PRO A 236 -10.66 -0.89 -22.04
C PRO A 236 -11.58 -0.23 -23.06
N THR A 237 -12.90 -0.24 -22.83
CA THR A 237 -13.91 0.26 -23.77
C THR A 237 -14.01 1.78 -23.77
N ARG A 238 -13.68 2.44 -22.66
CA ARG A 238 -13.70 3.91 -22.55
C ARG A 238 -12.53 4.53 -23.34
N PRO A 239 -12.72 5.67 -24.05
CA PRO A 239 -11.65 6.40 -24.70
C PRO A 239 -10.58 6.87 -23.71
N LEU A 240 -9.32 6.95 -24.14
CA LEU A 240 -8.19 7.43 -23.34
C LEU A 240 -8.47 8.78 -22.64
N GLN A 241 -9.08 9.73 -23.37
CA GLN A 241 -9.36 11.05 -22.82
C GLN A 241 -10.25 11.00 -21.59
N ASN A 242 -11.23 10.09 -21.55
CA ASN A 242 -12.13 9.93 -20.39
C ASN A 242 -11.36 9.37 -19.17
N TRP A 243 -10.42 8.44 -19.40
CA TRP A 243 -9.55 7.93 -18.36
C TRP A 243 -8.66 9.02 -17.77
N VAL A 244 -8.07 9.86 -18.63
CA VAL A 244 -7.20 10.97 -18.19
C VAL A 244 -8.02 12.03 -17.42
N THR A 245 -9.20 12.39 -17.90
CA THR A 245 -10.07 13.36 -17.19
C THR A 245 -10.44 12.82 -15.82
N GLN A 246 -10.89 11.57 -15.76
CA GLN A 246 -11.23 10.91 -14.48
C GLN A 246 -10.03 10.86 -13.55
N ALA A 247 -8.85 10.48 -14.02
CA ALA A 247 -7.63 10.44 -13.24
C ALA A 247 -7.29 11.79 -12.59
N VAL A 248 -7.41 12.88 -13.33
CA VAL A 248 -7.15 14.24 -12.83
C VAL A 248 -8.18 14.66 -11.76
N GLU A 249 -9.42 14.19 -11.85
CA GLU A 249 -10.49 14.55 -10.90
C GLU A 249 -10.49 13.70 -9.63
N THR A 250 -10.17 12.41 -9.73
CA THR A 250 -10.42 11.46 -8.63
C THR A 250 -9.18 10.85 -8.01
N ASN A 251 -8.02 10.94 -8.66
CA ASN A 251 -6.80 10.28 -8.18
C ASN A 251 -6.40 10.74 -6.76
N PRO A 252 -6.27 9.81 -5.76
CA PRO A 252 -5.97 10.18 -4.38
C PRO A 252 -4.60 10.84 -4.22
N LEU A 253 -3.58 10.40 -4.98
CA LEU A 253 -2.25 11.02 -4.96
C LEU A 253 -2.33 12.48 -5.35
N LEU A 254 -3.05 12.82 -6.42
CA LEU A 254 -3.21 14.20 -6.87
C LEU A 254 -3.96 15.05 -5.85
N LYS A 255 -5.03 14.49 -5.24
CA LYS A 255 -5.76 15.17 -4.15
C LYS A 255 -4.89 15.42 -2.93
N SER A 256 -3.95 14.50 -2.61
CA SER A 256 -3.02 14.72 -1.50
C SER A 256 -2.10 15.91 -1.76
N TYR A 257 -1.54 16.03 -2.97
CA TYR A 257 -0.73 17.19 -3.36
C TYR A 257 -1.53 18.49 -3.41
N GLN A 258 -2.80 18.45 -3.85
CA GLN A 258 -3.69 19.60 -3.81
C GLN A 258 -3.92 20.08 -2.37
N SER A 259 -4.25 19.16 -1.45
CA SER A 259 -4.40 19.48 -0.03
C SER A 259 -3.09 19.98 0.60
N GLY A 260 -1.93 19.47 0.13
CA GLY A 260 -0.61 19.97 0.52
C GLY A 260 -0.36 21.41 0.10
N ALA A 261 -0.71 21.79 -1.14
CA ALA A 261 -0.63 23.15 -1.64
C ALA A 261 -1.58 24.10 -0.87
N GLU A 262 -2.78 23.65 -0.54
CA GLU A 262 -3.72 24.39 0.32
C GLU A 262 -3.15 24.60 1.74
N ALA A 263 -2.46 23.61 2.31
CA ALA A 263 -1.78 23.71 3.59
C ALA A 263 -0.65 24.73 3.54
N ALA A 264 0.15 24.75 2.47
CA ALA A 264 1.21 25.74 2.26
C ALA A 264 0.64 27.17 2.12
N ASN A 265 -0.46 27.34 1.39
CA ASN A 265 -1.18 28.61 1.30
C ASN A 265 -1.70 29.07 2.68
N ALA A 266 -2.26 28.15 3.48
CA ALA A 266 -2.67 28.47 4.85
C ALA A 266 -1.46 28.83 5.74
N ALA A 267 -0.28 28.23 5.52
CA ALA A 267 0.94 28.59 6.24
C ALA A 267 1.40 30.02 5.92
N VAL A 268 1.27 30.48 4.68
CA VAL A 268 1.53 31.87 4.30
C VAL A 268 0.57 32.81 5.05
N ARG A 269 -0.73 32.47 5.12
CA ARG A 269 -1.71 33.27 5.88
C ARG A 269 -1.42 33.25 7.38
N GLU A 270 -0.96 32.12 7.93
CA GLU A 270 -0.50 32.02 9.33
C GLU A 270 0.66 32.99 9.59
N GLY A 271 1.70 32.97 8.73
CA GLY A 271 2.85 33.86 8.83
C GLY A 271 2.47 35.35 8.72
N LYS A 272 1.61 35.71 7.75
CA LYS A 272 1.06 37.07 7.63
C LYS A 272 0.26 37.47 8.88
N GLY A 273 -0.44 36.49 9.48
CA GLY A 273 -1.20 36.69 10.70
C GLY A 273 -0.39 37.21 11.88
N GLU A 274 0.92 36.95 11.90
CA GLU A 274 1.82 37.43 12.96
C GLU A 274 1.95 38.97 13.00
N HIS A 275 1.57 39.69 11.95
CA HIS A 275 1.49 41.13 11.92
C HIS A 275 0.17 41.70 12.49
N TYR A 276 -0.83 40.84 12.73
CA TYR A 276 -2.13 41.29 13.23
C TYR A 276 -2.18 41.37 14.75
N PRO A 277 -3.02 42.25 15.32
CA PRO A 277 -3.24 42.31 16.76
C PRO A 277 -3.80 40.99 17.27
N GLN A 278 -3.50 40.68 18.52
CA GLN A 278 -4.06 39.54 19.25
C GLN A 278 -4.85 40.08 20.45
N LEU A 279 -6.09 39.61 20.61
CA LEU A 279 -6.96 40.01 21.71
C LEU A 279 -7.21 38.77 22.59
N ALA A 280 -6.88 38.88 23.87
CA ALA A 280 -7.08 37.81 24.85
C ALA A 280 -7.79 38.30 26.09
N LEU A 281 -8.75 37.49 26.55
CA LEU A 281 -9.34 37.59 27.88
C LEU A 281 -8.59 36.67 28.81
N SER A 282 -8.11 37.21 29.95
CA SER A 282 -7.46 36.43 31.00
C SER A 282 -8.18 36.62 32.33
N LEU A 283 -8.57 35.53 32.95
CA LEU A 283 -9.13 35.49 34.31
C LEU A 283 -8.14 34.75 35.19
N SER A 284 -7.77 35.29 36.33
CA SER A 284 -6.90 34.62 37.29
C SER A 284 -7.38 34.77 38.71
N ALA A 285 -7.28 33.70 39.47
CA ALA A 285 -7.45 33.66 40.91
C ALA A 285 -6.12 33.21 41.51
N GLN A 286 -5.56 33.98 42.40
CA GLN A 286 -4.27 33.69 43.03
C GLN A 286 -4.39 33.83 44.53
N GLN A 287 -3.85 32.85 45.24
CA GLN A 287 -3.65 32.89 46.67
C GLN A 287 -2.16 32.92 46.95
N ASN A 288 -1.73 33.84 47.74
CA ASN A 288 -0.33 34.01 48.15
C ASN A 288 -0.22 34.02 49.67
N ASP A 289 0.63 33.14 50.18
CA ASP A 289 0.95 33.04 51.60
C ASP A 289 2.46 33.23 51.78
N GLN A 290 2.86 34.24 52.55
CA GLN A 290 4.26 34.55 52.82
C GLN A 290 4.50 34.56 54.33
N GLY A 291 5.31 33.61 54.80
CA GLY A 291 5.74 33.57 56.19
C GLY A 291 7.14 34.19 56.36
N TYR A 292 7.29 35.16 57.25
CA TYR A 292 8.58 35.72 57.67
C TYR A 292 8.98 35.17 59.05
N ASP A 293 10.31 35.12 59.36
CA ASP A 293 10.85 34.59 60.60
C ASP A 293 10.34 35.26 61.89
N ASN A 294 9.57 36.17 61.97
CA ASN A 294 8.92 36.72 63.20
C ASN A 294 7.63 37.49 62.89
N THR A 295 7.15 37.46 61.62
CA THR A 295 5.94 38.16 61.24
C THR A 295 5.24 37.36 60.15
N GLN A 296 4.04 36.94 60.40
CA GLN A 296 3.20 36.40 59.33
C GLN A 296 2.65 37.54 58.52
N ALA A 297 3.05 37.65 57.24
CA ALA A 297 2.32 38.46 56.31
C ALA A 297 0.94 37.88 56.09
N PRO A 298 -0.14 38.66 56.13
CA PRO A 298 -1.49 38.11 55.94
C PRO A 298 -1.59 37.44 54.57
N ARG A 299 -2.17 36.28 54.58
CA ARG A 299 -2.57 35.58 53.36
C ARG A 299 -3.40 36.53 52.49
N SER A 300 -3.08 36.58 51.21
CA SER A 300 -3.77 37.43 50.26
C SER A 300 -4.39 36.61 49.15
N ASP A 301 -5.65 36.85 48.85
CA ASP A 301 -6.39 36.32 47.74
C ASP A 301 -6.62 37.45 46.73
N SER A 302 -6.28 37.20 45.47
CA SER A 302 -6.47 38.17 44.39
C SER A 302 -7.23 37.53 43.22
N TYR A 303 -8.18 38.30 42.68
CA TYR A 303 -8.97 37.92 41.51
C TYR A 303 -8.80 39.01 40.46
N VAL A 304 -8.29 38.63 39.30
CA VAL A 304 -8.01 39.56 38.21
C VAL A 304 -8.72 39.13 36.95
N ALA A 305 -9.48 40.03 36.35
CA ALA A 305 -10.03 39.89 35.02
C ALA A 305 -9.38 40.96 34.13
N SER A 306 -8.73 40.54 33.05
CA SER A 306 -8.03 41.46 32.15
C SER A 306 -8.37 41.15 30.70
N LEU A 307 -8.54 42.22 29.91
CA LEU A 307 -8.63 42.17 28.46
C LEU A 307 -7.37 42.80 27.90
N GLY A 308 -6.53 41.98 27.29
CA GLY A 308 -5.23 42.42 26.75
C GLY A 308 -5.23 42.42 25.23
N VAL A 309 -4.66 43.50 24.64
CA VAL A 309 -4.38 43.57 23.20
C VAL A 309 -2.86 43.62 23.02
N LYS A 310 -2.33 42.69 22.21
CA LYS A 310 -0.93 42.66 21.82
C LYS A 310 -0.81 42.98 20.33
N ILE A 311 -0.13 44.10 20.02
CA ILE A 311 0.10 44.53 18.62
C ILE A 311 1.61 44.46 18.37
N PRO A 312 2.10 43.53 17.52
CA PRO A 312 3.52 43.47 17.16
C PRO A 312 3.84 44.62 16.16
N ILE A 313 4.64 45.62 16.56
CA ILE A 313 4.97 46.74 15.71
C ILE A 313 6.21 46.46 14.85
N TYR A 314 7.26 45.91 15.47
CA TYR A 314 8.50 45.60 14.81
C TYR A 314 9.19 44.37 15.44
N SER A 315 9.58 43.41 14.62
CA SER A 315 10.22 42.14 15.02
C SER A 315 11.62 41.97 14.41
N GLY A 316 12.35 43.08 14.16
CA GLY A 316 13.68 43.00 13.56
C GLY A 316 13.73 42.43 12.14
N GLY A 317 12.61 42.44 11.40
CA GLY A 317 12.50 41.92 10.05
C GLY A 317 12.25 40.39 9.98
N SER A 318 12.26 39.68 11.13
CA SER A 318 12.11 38.20 11.17
C SER A 318 10.78 37.72 10.59
N THR A 319 9.65 38.34 10.96
CA THR A 319 8.32 38.00 10.44
C THR A 319 8.25 38.17 8.91
N SER A 320 8.78 39.29 8.39
CA SER A 320 8.80 39.54 6.95
C SER A 320 9.68 38.53 6.19
N ALA A 321 10.83 38.14 6.74
CA ALA A 321 11.70 37.11 6.16
C ALA A 321 11.01 35.75 6.18
N ARG A 322 10.35 35.37 7.28
CA ARG A 322 9.56 34.17 7.41
C ARG A 322 8.44 34.11 6.38
N VAL A 323 7.69 35.19 6.19
CA VAL A 323 6.60 35.25 5.21
C VAL A 323 7.14 35.07 3.79
N ARG A 324 8.31 35.65 3.44
CA ARG A 324 8.93 35.40 2.13
C ARG A 324 9.31 33.93 1.95
N GLY A 325 9.93 33.31 2.96
CA GLY A 325 10.24 31.86 2.91
C GLY A 325 8.98 31.00 2.73
N LEU A 326 7.88 31.34 3.44
CA LEU A 326 6.61 30.63 3.27
C LEU A 326 5.98 30.80 1.87
N TYR A 327 6.24 31.93 1.19
CA TYR A 327 5.84 32.08 -0.23
C TYR A 327 6.64 31.17 -1.16
N ASP A 328 7.96 31.02 -0.92
CA ASP A 328 8.78 30.10 -1.69
C ASP A 328 8.36 28.65 -1.43
N ASP A 329 8.02 28.30 -0.18
CA ASP A 329 7.45 26.98 0.17
C ASP A 329 6.09 26.73 -0.52
N GLN A 330 5.23 27.76 -0.61
CA GLN A 330 3.96 27.68 -1.36
C GLN A 330 4.22 27.40 -2.84
N LEU A 331 5.12 28.17 -3.47
CA LEU A 331 5.48 27.96 -4.88
C LEU A 331 6.03 26.56 -5.10
N ALA A 332 6.89 26.07 -4.21
CA ALA A 332 7.40 24.71 -4.29
C ALA A 332 6.28 23.65 -4.21
N ALA A 333 5.28 23.85 -3.34
CA ALA A 333 4.13 22.96 -3.24
C ALA A 333 3.23 22.99 -4.50
N GLU A 334 3.05 24.15 -5.11
CA GLU A 334 2.30 24.31 -6.37
C GLU A 334 3.03 23.62 -7.53
N GLU A 335 4.35 23.74 -7.64
CA GLU A 335 5.15 23.02 -8.65
C GLU A 335 5.15 21.49 -8.43
N GLN A 336 5.15 21.05 -7.18
CA GLN A 336 4.99 19.63 -6.84
C GLN A 336 3.62 19.10 -7.27
N LEU A 337 2.55 19.88 -7.07
CA LEU A 337 1.21 19.54 -7.55
C LEU A 337 1.16 19.40 -9.07
N GLU A 338 1.77 20.36 -9.81
CA GLU A 338 1.83 20.28 -11.27
C GLU A 338 2.68 19.07 -11.73
N GLY A 339 3.79 18.79 -11.04
CA GLY A 339 4.60 17.60 -11.28
C GLY A 339 3.79 16.30 -11.10
N ALA A 340 3.04 16.20 -10.00
CA ALA A 340 2.16 15.07 -9.71
C ALA A 340 1.05 14.92 -10.77
N ARG A 341 0.46 16.04 -11.21
CA ARG A 341 -0.54 16.03 -12.29
C ARG A 341 0.02 15.45 -13.59
N ARG A 342 1.19 15.90 -14.01
CA ARG A 342 1.87 15.37 -15.20
C ARG A 342 2.19 13.89 -15.07
N GLN A 343 2.61 13.46 -13.88
CA GLN A 343 2.86 12.06 -13.57
C GLN A 343 1.58 11.23 -13.71
N VAL A 344 0.48 11.64 -13.10
CA VAL A 344 -0.81 10.94 -13.17
C VAL A 344 -1.29 10.80 -14.61
N VAL A 345 -1.21 11.87 -15.41
CA VAL A 345 -1.57 11.84 -16.84
C VAL A 345 -0.69 10.87 -17.62
N LYS A 346 0.63 10.92 -17.42
CA LYS A 346 1.59 10.02 -18.05
C LYS A 346 1.32 8.56 -17.71
N GLU A 347 1.18 8.26 -16.42
CA GLU A 347 1.01 6.87 -15.95
C GLU A 347 -0.34 6.28 -16.38
N THR A 348 -1.43 7.09 -16.35
CA THR A 348 -2.74 6.68 -16.87
C THR A 348 -2.66 6.38 -18.37
N THR A 349 -2.01 7.25 -19.14
CA THR A 349 -1.81 7.06 -20.58
C THR A 349 -1.00 5.79 -20.86
N THR A 350 0.10 5.60 -20.12
CA THR A 350 0.96 4.42 -20.26
C THR A 350 0.21 3.13 -19.94
N ALA A 351 -0.52 3.10 -18.82
CA ALA A 351 -1.30 1.94 -18.42
C ALA A 351 -2.39 1.58 -19.44
N TYR A 352 -3.09 2.60 -19.98
CA TYR A 352 -4.10 2.42 -21.02
C TYR A 352 -3.51 1.83 -22.31
N LEU A 353 -2.43 2.43 -22.85
CA LEU A 353 -1.79 1.97 -24.07
C LEU A 353 -1.20 0.55 -23.90
N THR A 354 -0.61 0.28 -22.73
CA THR A 354 -0.08 -1.06 -22.42
C THR A 354 -1.20 -2.10 -22.32
N ALA A 355 -2.34 -1.77 -21.71
CA ALA A 355 -3.49 -2.67 -21.65
C ALA A 355 -4.07 -2.93 -23.04
N GLN A 356 -4.16 -1.91 -23.91
CA GLN A 356 -4.60 -2.07 -25.29
C GLN A 356 -3.67 -2.98 -26.10
N ALA A 357 -2.36 -2.72 -26.04
CA ALA A 357 -1.35 -3.52 -26.72
C ALA A 357 -1.31 -4.97 -26.23
N ALA A 358 -1.55 -5.20 -24.92
CA ALA A 358 -1.56 -6.53 -24.32
C ALA A 358 -2.66 -7.42 -24.90
N VAL A 359 -3.84 -6.88 -25.22
CA VAL A 359 -4.93 -7.67 -25.84
C VAL A 359 -4.54 -8.16 -27.25
N GLU A 360 -3.92 -7.31 -28.05
CA GLU A 360 -3.42 -7.71 -29.38
C GLU A 360 -2.30 -8.76 -29.25
N LYS A 361 -1.41 -8.58 -28.25
CA LYS A 361 -0.34 -9.53 -27.97
C LYS A 361 -0.90 -10.89 -27.50
N ILE A 362 -1.97 -10.90 -26.67
CA ILE A 362 -2.65 -12.14 -26.26
C ILE A 362 -3.22 -12.87 -27.49
N ARG A 363 -3.85 -12.14 -28.42
CA ARG A 363 -4.37 -12.73 -29.67
C ARG A 363 -3.23 -13.34 -30.50
N ALA A 364 -2.13 -12.62 -30.68
CA ALA A 364 -0.96 -13.09 -31.41
C ALA A 364 -0.34 -14.34 -30.74
N ASN A 365 -0.19 -14.33 -29.42
CA ASN A 365 0.36 -15.46 -28.68
C ASN A 365 -0.56 -16.69 -28.68
N ARG A 366 -1.88 -16.52 -28.70
CA ARG A 366 -2.82 -17.65 -28.90
C ARG A 366 -2.61 -18.31 -30.27
N ASN A 367 -2.47 -17.50 -31.33
CA ASN A 367 -2.20 -18.03 -32.67
C ASN A 367 -0.83 -18.70 -32.73
N ALA A 368 0.20 -18.10 -32.14
CA ALA A 368 1.55 -18.68 -32.05
C ALA A 368 1.54 -20.02 -31.31
N LEU A 369 0.81 -20.12 -30.18
CA LEU A 369 0.66 -21.37 -29.45
C LEU A 369 -0.03 -22.45 -30.31
N SER A 370 -1.14 -22.11 -30.99
CA SER A 370 -1.85 -23.06 -31.88
C SER A 370 -0.93 -23.57 -32.98
N SER A 371 -0.17 -22.69 -33.63
CA SER A 371 0.79 -23.06 -34.67
C SER A 371 1.95 -23.93 -34.12
N ALA A 372 2.49 -23.58 -32.97
CA ALA A 372 3.57 -24.33 -32.32
C ALA A 372 3.11 -25.72 -31.88
N GLN A 373 1.87 -25.86 -31.37
CA GLN A 373 1.26 -27.15 -31.04
C GLN A 373 1.13 -28.05 -32.27
N GLN A 374 0.61 -27.49 -33.38
CA GLN A 374 0.49 -28.25 -34.62
C GLN A 374 1.87 -28.66 -35.17
N SER A 375 2.86 -27.78 -35.10
CA SER A 375 4.24 -28.06 -35.48
C SER A 375 4.86 -29.17 -34.63
N SER A 376 4.67 -29.14 -33.31
CA SER A 376 5.16 -30.15 -32.36
C SER A 376 4.56 -31.51 -32.66
N ILE A 377 3.23 -31.60 -32.90
CA ILE A 377 2.54 -32.83 -33.26
C ILE A 377 3.03 -33.35 -34.62
N ALA A 378 3.21 -32.48 -35.61
CA ALA A 378 3.68 -32.83 -36.94
C ALA A 378 5.14 -33.35 -36.89
N ALA A 379 6.03 -32.66 -36.16
CA ALA A 379 7.41 -33.10 -35.97
C ALA A 379 7.50 -34.49 -35.30
N GLN A 380 6.70 -34.73 -34.25
CA GLN A 380 6.65 -36.04 -33.59
C GLN A 380 6.18 -37.14 -34.51
N LYS A 381 5.17 -36.91 -35.39
CA LYS A 381 4.72 -37.86 -36.40
C LYS A 381 5.79 -38.05 -37.47
N ALA A 382 6.37 -37.00 -38.03
CA ALA A 382 7.39 -37.07 -39.06
C ALA A 382 8.64 -37.85 -38.57
N PHE A 383 8.99 -37.70 -37.30
CA PHE A 383 10.07 -38.47 -36.69
C PHE A 383 9.78 -39.99 -36.67
N THR A 384 8.54 -40.40 -36.43
CA THR A 384 8.18 -41.82 -36.44
C THR A 384 8.30 -42.44 -37.85
N PHE A 385 8.22 -41.65 -38.91
CA PHE A 385 8.42 -42.05 -40.30
C PHE A 385 9.86 -41.82 -40.81
N GLY A 386 10.79 -41.34 -39.95
CA GLY A 386 12.16 -41.08 -40.33
C GLY A 386 12.40 -39.87 -41.22
N VAL A 387 11.40 -38.95 -41.33
CA VAL A 387 11.46 -37.78 -42.22
C VAL A 387 12.25 -36.63 -41.61
N VAL A 388 12.21 -36.50 -40.27
CA VAL A 388 12.93 -35.48 -39.50
C VAL A 388 13.81 -36.12 -38.43
N ASN A 389 14.82 -35.39 -37.95
CA ASN A 389 15.72 -35.90 -36.92
C ASN A 389 15.17 -35.61 -35.49
N ALA A 390 15.84 -36.14 -34.46
CA ALA A 390 15.46 -35.99 -33.06
C ALA A 390 15.56 -34.53 -32.57
N VAL A 391 16.50 -33.73 -33.09
CA VAL A 391 16.71 -32.34 -32.75
C VAL A 391 15.56 -31.46 -33.25
N ASP A 392 14.99 -31.79 -34.43
CA ASP A 392 13.81 -31.07 -34.98
C ASP A 392 12.60 -31.26 -34.06
N VAL A 393 12.38 -32.48 -33.55
CA VAL A 393 11.32 -32.75 -32.55
C VAL A 393 11.55 -32.00 -31.27
N LEU A 394 12.79 -31.98 -30.77
CA LEU A 394 13.16 -31.26 -29.57
C LEU A 394 12.88 -29.75 -29.70
N THR A 395 13.29 -29.16 -30.81
CA THR A 395 13.06 -27.75 -31.12
C THR A 395 11.57 -27.41 -31.20
N ALA A 396 10.78 -28.25 -31.85
CA ALA A 396 9.33 -28.05 -31.98
C ALA A 396 8.62 -28.13 -30.61
N VAL A 397 9.01 -29.07 -29.74
CA VAL A 397 8.49 -29.20 -28.37
C VAL A 397 8.88 -27.96 -27.54
N GLN A 398 10.12 -27.54 -27.61
CA GLN A 398 10.59 -26.33 -26.90
C GLN A 398 9.79 -25.08 -27.31
N ASN A 399 9.57 -24.91 -28.63
CA ASN A 399 8.79 -23.77 -29.14
C ASN A 399 7.32 -23.81 -28.68
N GLU A 400 6.71 -24.98 -28.56
CA GLU A 400 5.37 -25.15 -28.02
C GLU A 400 5.31 -24.68 -26.56
N PHE A 401 6.20 -25.18 -25.68
CA PHE A 401 6.22 -24.80 -24.27
C PHE A 401 6.58 -23.33 -24.06
N LYS A 402 7.47 -22.78 -24.89
CA LYS A 402 7.76 -21.34 -24.90
C LYS A 402 6.51 -20.50 -25.24
N ALA A 403 5.77 -20.89 -26.29
CA ALA A 403 4.56 -20.17 -26.67
C ALA A 403 3.48 -20.23 -25.57
N ARG A 404 3.38 -21.34 -24.83
CA ARG A 404 2.50 -21.46 -23.65
C ARG A 404 2.89 -20.50 -22.53
N ARG A 405 4.20 -20.42 -22.19
CA ARG A 405 4.73 -19.47 -21.19
C ARG A 405 4.44 -18.03 -21.60
N ASP A 406 4.72 -17.69 -22.86
CA ASP A 406 4.53 -16.33 -23.38
C ASP A 406 3.05 -15.90 -23.36
N LEU A 407 2.12 -16.83 -23.62
CA LEU A 407 0.68 -16.56 -23.53
C LEU A 407 0.26 -16.31 -22.07
N LEU A 408 0.60 -17.20 -21.14
CA LEU A 408 0.25 -17.04 -19.71
C LEU A 408 0.81 -15.76 -19.12
N LYS A 409 2.09 -15.49 -19.36
CA LYS A 409 2.72 -14.24 -18.92
C LYS A 409 2.00 -13.01 -19.45
N THR A 410 1.65 -12.99 -20.73
CA THR A 410 0.95 -11.85 -21.34
C THR A 410 -0.45 -11.66 -20.74
N GLN A 411 -1.15 -12.73 -20.37
CA GLN A 411 -2.45 -12.66 -19.69
C GLN A 411 -2.32 -12.06 -18.29
N TYR A 412 -1.33 -12.47 -17.51
CA TYR A 412 -1.09 -11.94 -16.17
C TYR A 412 -0.62 -10.48 -16.21
N ASP A 413 0.26 -10.13 -17.15
CA ASP A 413 0.70 -8.76 -17.39
C ASP A 413 -0.49 -7.84 -17.74
N PHE A 414 -1.44 -8.32 -18.57
CA PHE A 414 -2.66 -7.58 -18.92
C PHE A 414 -3.50 -7.29 -17.68
N ILE A 415 -3.78 -8.31 -16.84
CA ILE A 415 -4.60 -8.13 -15.63
C ILE A 415 -3.93 -7.16 -14.67
N THR A 416 -2.62 -7.29 -14.47
CA THR A 416 -1.85 -6.37 -13.61
C THR A 416 -1.91 -4.93 -14.14
N ASN A 417 -1.85 -4.75 -15.46
CA ASN A 417 -1.97 -3.41 -16.09
C ASN A 417 -3.38 -2.82 -15.95
N LEU A 418 -4.44 -3.64 -15.90
CA LEU A 418 -5.79 -3.15 -15.57
C LEU A 418 -5.87 -2.63 -14.15
N PHE A 419 -5.25 -3.29 -13.17
CA PHE A 419 -5.16 -2.78 -11.80
C PHE A 419 -4.40 -1.44 -11.76
N LEU A 420 -3.29 -1.33 -12.50
CA LEU A 420 -2.54 -0.07 -12.61
C LEU A 420 -3.39 1.04 -13.25
N LEU A 421 -4.14 0.73 -14.31
CA LEU A 421 -5.02 1.71 -14.96
C LEU A 421 -6.09 2.21 -13.98
N ASN A 422 -6.77 1.30 -13.27
CA ASN A 422 -7.78 1.65 -12.26
C ASN A 422 -7.19 2.45 -11.09
N ARG A 423 -5.96 2.11 -10.63
CA ARG A 423 -5.25 2.89 -9.61
C ARG A 423 -5.02 4.33 -10.07
N TRP A 424 -4.42 4.49 -11.26
CA TRP A 424 -4.10 5.82 -11.77
C TRP A 424 -5.35 6.62 -12.13
N ALA A 425 -6.43 5.96 -12.53
CA ALA A 425 -7.74 6.59 -12.73
C ALA A 425 -8.45 6.93 -11.40
N GLY A 426 -7.95 6.50 -10.25
CA GLY A 426 -8.60 6.71 -8.95
C GLY A 426 -9.90 5.91 -8.77
N GLU A 427 -10.07 4.82 -9.54
CA GLU A 427 -11.26 3.94 -9.53
C GLU A 427 -10.97 2.57 -8.92
N LEU A 428 -9.81 2.36 -8.28
CA LEU A 428 -9.46 1.07 -7.70
C LEU A 428 -10.21 0.84 -6.39
N THR A 429 -11.29 0.07 -6.47
CA THR A 429 -12.17 -0.27 -5.35
C THR A 429 -12.22 -1.78 -5.12
N GLN A 430 -12.88 -2.22 -4.04
CA GLN A 430 -13.22 -3.63 -3.82
C GLN A 430 -13.90 -4.25 -5.04
N GLU A 431 -14.84 -3.53 -5.65
CA GLU A 431 -15.59 -3.98 -6.83
C GLU A 431 -14.65 -4.26 -8.02
N SER A 432 -13.60 -3.44 -8.20
CA SER A 432 -12.58 -3.66 -9.23
C SER A 432 -11.84 -4.98 -9.02
N VAL A 433 -11.55 -5.35 -7.76
CA VAL A 433 -10.93 -6.63 -7.40
C VAL A 433 -11.91 -7.78 -7.64
N ASP A 434 -13.17 -7.62 -7.24
CA ASP A 434 -14.22 -8.65 -7.39
C ASP A 434 -14.51 -8.93 -8.87
N ASN A 435 -14.51 -7.91 -9.73
CA ASN A 435 -14.68 -8.06 -11.18
C ASN A 435 -13.56 -8.91 -11.82
N VAL A 436 -12.32 -8.73 -11.38
CA VAL A 436 -11.21 -9.58 -11.82
C VAL A 436 -11.33 -10.98 -11.21
N ASN A 437 -11.80 -11.08 -9.98
CA ASN A 437 -11.97 -12.36 -9.29
C ASN A 437 -12.96 -13.31 -10.02
N VAL A 438 -13.96 -12.76 -10.72
CA VAL A 438 -14.87 -13.54 -11.58
C VAL A 438 -14.13 -14.28 -12.71
N TRP A 439 -12.97 -13.77 -13.14
CA TRP A 439 -12.13 -14.43 -14.17
C TRP A 439 -11.32 -15.59 -13.60
N LEU A 440 -11.26 -15.73 -12.27
CA LEU A 440 -10.54 -16.78 -11.57
C LEU A 440 -11.49 -17.95 -11.27
N SER A 441 -10.96 -19.15 -11.29
CA SER A 441 -11.69 -20.38 -10.92
C SER A 441 -10.83 -21.19 -9.96
N PRO A 442 -11.40 -21.77 -8.90
CA PRO A 442 -10.70 -22.78 -8.12
C PRO A 442 -10.35 -23.95 -9.05
N VAL A 443 -9.08 -24.36 -9.04
CA VAL A 443 -8.62 -25.48 -9.86
C VAL A 443 -9.07 -26.78 -9.21
N PRO A 444 -9.84 -27.64 -9.89
CA PRO A 444 -9.89 -29.05 -9.51
C PRO A 444 -8.51 -29.66 -9.77
N GLU A 445 -7.99 -30.44 -8.86
CA GLU A 445 -6.65 -31.08 -8.89
C GLU A 445 -6.34 -31.90 -10.14
N THR A 446 -7.29 -32.09 -11.08
CA THR A 446 -7.24 -33.03 -12.19
C THR A 446 -7.09 -32.44 -13.58
N SER A 447 -7.03 -31.11 -13.75
CA SER A 447 -6.93 -30.52 -15.10
C SER A 447 -5.64 -29.74 -15.34
N LEU A 448 -4.50 -30.41 -15.34
CA LEU A 448 -3.32 -29.91 -16.04
C LEU A 448 -3.61 -29.94 -17.56
N PRO A 449 -3.40 -28.83 -18.31
CA PRO A 449 -3.57 -28.85 -19.77
C PRO A 449 -2.47 -29.70 -20.39
N GLY A 450 -2.79 -30.99 -20.60
CA GLY A 450 -1.84 -31.98 -21.15
C GLY A 450 -2.39 -33.42 -21.19
N GLY A 451 -3.61 -33.66 -20.73
CA GLY A 451 -4.17 -34.99 -20.53
C GLY A 451 -5.40 -35.40 -21.38
N GLU A 452 -5.73 -34.68 -22.46
CA GLU A 452 -6.73 -35.20 -23.40
C GLU A 452 -6.04 -35.73 -24.65
N VAL A 453 -5.49 -36.94 -24.52
CA VAL A 453 -5.34 -37.82 -25.67
C VAL A 453 -6.76 -38.25 -26.05
N ALA A 454 -7.24 -37.72 -27.17
CA ALA A 454 -8.49 -38.18 -27.78
C ALA A 454 -8.52 -39.72 -27.81
N ARG A 455 -9.44 -40.32 -27.05
CA ARG A 455 -9.84 -41.69 -27.27
C ARG A 455 -10.53 -41.74 -28.65
N VAL A 456 -9.77 -42.13 -29.64
CA VAL A 456 -10.36 -42.62 -30.91
C VAL A 456 -11.07 -43.90 -30.55
N ASP A 457 -12.39 -43.87 -30.54
CA ASP A 457 -13.23 -45.05 -30.44
C ASP A 457 -12.88 -45.99 -31.57
N ALA A 458 -12.30 -47.15 -31.22
CA ALA A 458 -12.21 -48.30 -32.08
C ALA A 458 -13.59 -49.01 -32.09
N ARG A 459 -14.48 -48.61 -32.99
CA ARG A 459 -15.64 -49.38 -33.39
C ARG A 459 -15.90 -49.18 -34.88
N SER A 460 -15.62 -50.20 -35.60
CA SER A 460 -16.11 -50.89 -36.83
C SER A 460 -15.04 -51.21 -37.81
#